data_fab4201f51eb457c6e471daf772cef54
#
_entry.id   fab4201f51eb457c6e471daf772cef54
#
_cell.length_a   1.000
_cell.length_b   1.000
_cell.length_c   1.000
_cell.angle_alpha   90.00
_cell.angle_beta   90.00
_cell.angle_gamma   90.00
#
_symmetry.space_group_name_H-M   'P 1'
#
loop_
_entity.id
_entity.type
_entity.pdbx_description
1 polymer ?
#
loop_
_entity_poly.entity_id
_entity_poly.type
_entity_poly.pdbx_seq_one_letter_code
_entity_poly.pdbx_strand_id
1 'polypeptide(L)'
;MQAMRFNFRTLCRNAAERGGQMQRRLLDALEARHTVKTLPEFGIERAAQLAGCTANHIRNLETRGDLPQPRLVDAGSIQRRIYNYNEVNRLRAAIGKRPSRPAGASCVRIVFSNLKGGVAKTTMSLHFAQYLAREGYRVLLVDADPQATTTGAFGFIPDLDLGDGDDLFPALTEAPELIAHAIKQTHWDSLDLIPARLALQYTDWRLSQPEERQNDSLGPPPVRLHRALKTLEDRYDLIVVDTPPSLGMLSLNAIAAANLIVMPIVPHMYDISSSVQYFRILEQICALYEREINVQRLCILLTKVDGSTETLNNIAVINGAYGELLLSNRMGLTKELQKSASDQLSIYEIDQPRGSRDTYNRAIMMLDGVNSEILLAARQIWQQEVLSGIEAGEAHHAGATS
;
A
#
# COMPACT_ATOMS: atom_id res chain seq x y z
N MET A 1 -40.05 35.35 -29.53
CA MET A 1 -38.86 34.87 -28.79
C MET A 1 -39.15 33.47 -28.21
N GLN A 2 -38.73 32.40 -28.88
CA GLN A 2 -38.80 31.04 -28.32
C GLN A 2 -37.75 30.97 -27.21
N ALA A 3 -38.20 30.72 -25.98
CA ALA A 3 -37.32 30.42 -24.86
C ALA A 3 -36.48 29.15 -25.20
N MET A 4 -35.21 29.32 -25.37
CA MET A 4 -34.28 28.20 -25.56
C MET A 4 -34.38 27.29 -24.35
N ARG A 5 -35.07 26.15 -24.49
CA ARG A 5 -35.17 25.17 -23.42
C ARG A 5 -33.74 24.72 -23.05
N PHE A 6 -33.32 24.99 -21.84
CA PHE A 6 -32.05 24.52 -21.27
C PHE A 6 -32.02 23.02 -21.35
N ASN A 7 -31.10 22.47 -22.12
CA ASN A 7 -30.91 21.01 -22.25
C ASN A 7 -29.66 20.61 -21.46
N PHE A 8 -29.90 20.17 -20.23
CA PHE A 8 -28.84 19.73 -19.31
C PHE A 8 -27.99 18.59 -19.88
N ARG A 9 -28.60 17.63 -20.57
CA ARG A 9 -27.89 16.50 -21.22
C ARG A 9 -26.91 16.99 -22.27
N THR A 10 -27.29 17.95 -23.09
CA THR A 10 -26.41 18.58 -24.10
C THR A 10 -25.26 19.36 -23.45
N LEU A 11 -25.56 20.07 -22.36
CA LEU A 11 -24.53 20.77 -21.58
C LEU A 11 -23.47 19.79 -21.03
N CYS A 12 -23.91 18.70 -20.38
CA CYS A 12 -23.01 17.67 -19.84
C CYS A 12 -22.17 17.02 -20.95
N ARG A 13 -22.78 16.70 -22.11
CA ARG A 13 -22.05 16.15 -23.24
C ARG A 13 -20.94 17.11 -23.72
N ASN A 14 -21.27 18.37 -23.95
CA ASN A 14 -20.33 19.37 -24.42
C ASN A 14 -19.23 19.67 -23.39
N ALA A 15 -19.55 19.58 -22.09
CA ALA A 15 -18.57 19.72 -21.03
C ALA A 15 -17.62 18.51 -20.99
N ALA A 16 -18.13 17.29 -21.12
CA ALA A 16 -17.33 16.07 -21.18
C ALA A 16 -16.40 16.03 -22.39
N GLU A 17 -16.90 16.43 -23.58
CA GLU A 17 -16.07 16.50 -24.81
C GLU A 17 -14.92 17.51 -24.69
N ARG A 18 -15.22 18.72 -24.15
CA ARG A 18 -14.19 19.74 -23.91
C ARG A 18 -13.20 19.33 -22.85
N GLY A 19 -13.69 18.73 -21.75
CA GLY A 19 -12.86 18.16 -20.71
C GLY A 19 -11.92 17.07 -21.23
N GLY A 20 -12.44 16.14 -22.05
CA GLY A 20 -11.65 15.10 -22.68
C GLY A 20 -10.58 15.62 -23.66
N GLN A 21 -10.87 16.71 -24.40
CA GLN A 21 -9.84 17.34 -25.23
C GLN A 21 -8.74 18.01 -24.40
N MET A 22 -9.11 18.65 -23.30
CA MET A 22 -8.14 19.24 -22.36
C MET A 22 -7.29 18.17 -21.69
N GLN A 23 -7.92 17.09 -21.24
CA GLN A 23 -7.24 15.93 -20.65
C GLN A 23 -6.21 15.35 -21.62
N ARG A 24 -6.56 15.09 -22.87
CA ARG A 24 -5.61 14.62 -23.91
C ARG A 24 -4.41 15.55 -24.05
N ARG A 25 -4.62 16.87 -24.15
CA ARG A 25 -3.51 17.85 -24.24
C ARG A 25 -2.60 17.85 -23.01
N LEU A 26 -3.19 17.66 -21.81
CA LEU A 26 -2.43 17.52 -20.57
C LEU A 26 -1.63 16.19 -20.58
N LEU A 27 -2.22 15.13 -21.08
CA LEU A 27 -1.58 13.81 -21.19
C LEU A 27 -0.42 13.85 -22.18
N ASP A 28 -0.61 14.42 -23.39
CA ASP A 28 0.48 14.65 -24.37
C ASP A 28 1.65 15.45 -23.75
N ALA A 29 1.33 16.45 -22.92
CA ALA A 29 2.32 17.24 -22.20
C ALA A 29 3.00 16.48 -21.05
N LEU A 30 2.31 15.53 -20.43
CA LEU A 30 2.85 14.64 -19.38
C LEU A 30 3.68 13.52 -20.01
N GLU A 31 3.24 12.91 -21.11
CA GLU A 31 4.04 11.95 -21.88
C GLU A 31 5.39 12.55 -22.32
N ALA A 32 5.37 13.81 -22.76
CA ALA A 32 6.61 14.53 -23.06
C ALA A 32 7.51 14.79 -21.82
N ARG A 33 6.97 14.62 -20.61
CA ARG A 33 7.66 14.74 -19.33
C ARG A 33 7.81 13.41 -18.60
N HIS A 34 7.51 12.28 -19.24
CA HIS A 34 7.64 10.97 -18.63
C HIS A 34 9.05 10.80 -18.07
N THR A 35 9.17 11.14 -16.79
CA THR A 35 10.39 10.85 -16.04
C THR A 35 10.34 9.36 -15.74
N VAL A 36 11.23 8.61 -16.36
CA VAL A 36 11.41 7.18 -16.04
C VAL A 36 11.62 7.10 -14.52
N LYS A 37 10.72 6.41 -13.85
CA LYS A 37 10.81 6.20 -12.41
C LYS A 37 12.10 5.44 -12.10
N THR A 38 12.92 6.01 -11.24
CA THR A 38 14.21 5.42 -10.82
C THR A 38 14.28 5.35 -9.31
N LEU A 39 15.10 4.43 -8.82
CA LEU A 39 15.40 4.31 -7.40
C LEU A 39 16.63 5.11 -7.05
N PRO A 40 16.73 5.65 -5.82
CA PRO A 40 17.92 6.32 -5.33
C PRO A 40 19.16 5.47 -5.43
N GLU A 41 20.27 6.09 -5.80
CA GLU A 41 21.57 5.45 -5.97
C GLU A 41 22.53 5.80 -4.83
N PHE A 42 23.30 4.84 -4.40
CA PHE A 42 24.26 5.01 -3.30
C PHE A 42 25.49 4.12 -3.49
N GLY A 43 26.58 4.50 -2.82
CA GLY A 43 27.84 3.77 -2.90
C GLY A 43 27.84 2.44 -2.14
N ILE A 44 28.90 1.66 -2.35
CA ILE A 44 29.07 0.30 -1.80
C ILE A 44 28.99 0.24 -0.26
N GLU A 45 29.45 1.25 0.46
CA GLU A 45 29.40 1.27 1.93
C GLU A 45 27.94 1.30 2.43
N ARG A 46 27.10 2.13 1.78
CA ARG A 46 25.69 2.19 2.11
C ARG A 46 24.96 0.90 1.70
N ALA A 47 25.29 0.33 0.53
CA ALA A 47 24.76 -0.95 0.10
C ALA A 47 25.10 -2.08 1.09
N ALA A 48 26.33 -2.14 1.55
CA ALA A 48 26.81 -3.10 2.53
C ALA A 48 26.05 -2.96 3.87
N GLN A 49 25.90 -1.73 4.35
CA GLN A 49 25.14 -1.44 5.57
C GLN A 49 23.68 -1.92 5.45
N LEU A 50 23.02 -1.60 4.35
CA LEU A 50 21.63 -2.00 4.09
C LEU A 50 21.47 -3.52 3.97
N ALA A 51 22.45 -4.19 3.36
CA ALA A 51 22.42 -5.65 3.22
C ALA A 51 22.90 -6.40 4.48
N GLY A 52 23.45 -5.70 5.48
CA GLY A 52 23.98 -6.30 6.70
C GLY A 52 25.27 -7.10 6.47
N CYS A 53 26.15 -6.60 5.59
CA CYS A 53 27.44 -7.20 5.28
C CYS A 53 28.56 -6.12 5.19
N THR A 54 29.75 -6.50 4.76
CA THR A 54 30.86 -5.56 4.54
C THR A 54 31.05 -5.28 3.05
N ALA A 55 31.60 -4.10 2.72
CA ALA A 55 31.93 -3.73 1.34
C ALA A 55 32.91 -4.73 0.69
N ASN A 56 33.85 -5.28 1.46
CA ASN A 56 34.76 -6.32 0.95
C ASN A 56 34.02 -7.64 0.62
N HIS A 57 32.99 -7.99 1.38
CA HIS A 57 32.17 -9.15 1.07
C HIS A 57 31.45 -8.98 -0.27
N ILE A 58 30.89 -7.80 -0.52
CA ILE A 58 30.26 -7.46 -1.82
C ILE A 58 31.27 -7.63 -2.97
N ARG A 59 32.48 -7.04 -2.86
CA ARG A 59 33.52 -7.14 -3.89
C ARG A 59 33.92 -8.58 -4.16
N ASN A 60 34.00 -9.42 -3.13
CA ASN A 60 34.33 -10.82 -3.27
C ASN A 60 33.23 -11.60 -4.01
N LEU A 61 31.95 -11.33 -3.71
CA LEU A 61 30.80 -11.94 -4.41
C LEU A 61 30.78 -11.54 -5.90
N GLU A 62 31.03 -10.27 -6.21
CA GLU A 62 31.14 -9.77 -7.58
C GLU A 62 32.30 -10.46 -8.33
N THR A 63 33.47 -10.57 -7.69
CA THR A 63 34.65 -11.20 -8.30
C THR A 63 34.45 -12.70 -8.57
N ARG A 64 33.68 -13.39 -7.73
CA ARG A 64 33.33 -14.82 -7.89
C ARG A 64 32.22 -15.05 -8.92
N GLY A 65 31.51 -13.99 -9.35
CA GLY A 65 30.36 -14.10 -10.24
C GLY A 65 29.05 -14.49 -9.54
N ASP A 66 29.02 -14.50 -8.19
CA ASP A 66 27.83 -14.76 -7.39
C ASP A 66 26.83 -13.58 -7.46
N LEU A 67 27.30 -12.42 -7.88
CA LEU A 67 26.51 -11.21 -8.14
C LEU A 67 26.80 -10.68 -9.54
N PRO A 68 25.82 -9.98 -10.18
CA PRO A 68 26.06 -9.22 -11.37
C PRO A 68 27.16 -8.18 -11.17
N GLN A 69 27.90 -7.83 -12.25
CA GLN A 69 28.86 -6.76 -12.19
C GLN A 69 28.18 -5.46 -11.78
N PRO A 70 28.79 -4.67 -10.86
CA PRO A 70 28.20 -3.44 -10.38
C PRO A 70 28.14 -2.39 -11.48
N ARG A 71 27.15 -1.52 -11.41
CA ARG A 71 27.15 -0.31 -12.25
C ARG A 71 28.26 0.62 -11.78
N LEU A 72 28.98 1.18 -12.72
CA LEU A 72 30.11 2.09 -12.48
C LEU A 72 29.77 3.49 -12.97
N VAL A 73 30.06 4.48 -12.16
CA VAL A 73 29.93 5.91 -12.51
C VAL A 73 31.27 6.58 -12.37
N ASP A 74 31.64 7.37 -13.37
CA ASP A 74 32.86 8.16 -13.34
C ASP A 74 32.78 9.27 -12.30
N ALA A 75 33.70 9.27 -11.37
CA ALA A 75 33.85 10.29 -10.32
C ALA A 75 35.25 10.91 -10.39
N GLY A 76 35.49 11.66 -11.46
CA GLY A 76 36.81 12.22 -11.81
C GLY A 76 37.76 11.13 -12.32
N SER A 77 38.85 10.87 -11.63
CA SER A 77 39.84 9.84 -12.02
C SER A 77 39.52 8.43 -11.52
N ILE A 78 38.40 8.23 -10.81
CA ILE A 78 38.06 6.96 -10.17
C ILE A 78 36.63 6.56 -10.57
N GLN A 79 36.46 5.30 -10.92
CA GLN A 79 35.13 4.71 -11.10
C GLN A 79 34.56 4.28 -9.75
N ARG A 80 33.33 4.73 -9.46
CA ARG A 80 32.61 4.37 -8.23
C ARG A 80 31.51 3.34 -8.53
N ARG A 81 31.46 2.30 -7.71
CA ARG A 81 30.34 1.36 -7.70
C ARG A 81 29.10 2.04 -7.14
N ILE A 82 27.98 1.91 -7.83
CA ILE A 82 26.66 2.40 -7.40
C ILE A 82 25.68 1.25 -7.34
N TYR A 83 24.77 1.36 -6.41
CA TYR A 83 23.70 0.38 -6.13
C TYR A 83 22.41 1.13 -5.84
N ASN A 84 21.28 0.47 -6.08
CA ASN A 84 19.98 0.90 -5.62
C ASN A 84 19.34 -0.19 -4.72
N TYR A 85 18.09 0.02 -4.29
CA TYR A 85 17.42 -0.93 -3.39
C TYR A 85 17.19 -2.31 -4.04
N ASN A 86 16.95 -2.38 -5.36
CA ASN A 86 16.81 -3.65 -6.06
C ASN A 86 18.09 -4.48 -6.01
N GLU A 87 19.23 -3.83 -6.22
CA GLU A 87 20.55 -4.47 -6.15
C GLU A 87 20.90 -4.90 -4.72
N VAL A 88 20.52 -4.09 -3.70
CA VAL A 88 20.64 -4.49 -2.29
C VAL A 88 19.80 -5.74 -1.98
N ASN A 89 18.59 -5.84 -2.52
CA ASN A 89 17.75 -7.01 -2.29
C ASN A 89 18.31 -8.26 -2.98
N ARG A 90 18.92 -8.13 -4.16
CA ARG A 90 19.67 -9.22 -4.80
C ARG A 90 20.88 -9.65 -3.96
N LEU A 91 21.60 -8.68 -3.40
CA LEU A 91 22.70 -8.91 -2.49
C LEU A 91 22.23 -9.66 -1.22
N ARG A 92 21.13 -9.22 -0.59
CA ARG A 92 20.53 -9.92 0.56
C ARG A 92 20.17 -11.35 0.21
N ALA A 93 19.61 -11.60 -0.97
CA ALA A 93 19.29 -12.95 -1.44
C ALA A 93 20.54 -13.82 -1.59
N ALA A 94 21.61 -13.31 -2.21
CA ALA A 94 22.87 -14.02 -2.41
C ALA A 94 23.56 -14.41 -1.10
N ILE A 95 23.40 -13.61 -0.04
CA ILE A 95 24.00 -13.89 1.29
C ILE A 95 23.02 -14.57 2.27
N GLY A 96 21.83 -14.98 1.80
CA GLY A 96 20.82 -15.64 2.63
C GLY A 96 20.19 -14.75 3.72
N LYS A 97 20.21 -13.41 3.53
CA LYS A 97 19.66 -12.44 4.48
C LYS A 97 18.40 -11.73 3.98
N ARG A 98 17.85 -12.13 2.84
CA ARG A 98 16.59 -11.58 2.37
C ARG A 98 15.46 -12.00 3.32
N PRO A 99 14.72 -11.05 3.93
CA PRO A 99 13.61 -11.39 4.79
C PRO A 99 12.50 -12.08 3.97
N SER A 100 11.80 -12.98 4.61
CA SER A 100 10.63 -13.65 4.05
C SER A 100 9.64 -13.96 5.15
N ARG A 101 8.43 -14.27 4.76
CA ARG A 101 7.41 -14.83 5.62
C ARG A 101 7.92 -16.13 6.23
N PRO A 102 7.73 -16.39 7.54
CA PRO A 102 8.08 -17.67 8.17
C PRO A 102 7.34 -18.84 7.51
N ALA A 103 7.98 -19.99 7.47
CA ALA A 103 7.33 -21.22 7.01
C ALA A 103 6.12 -21.55 7.89
N GLY A 104 4.99 -21.90 7.26
CA GLY A 104 3.73 -22.18 7.94
C GLY A 104 2.89 -20.97 8.28
N ALA A 105 3.39 -19.75 8.09
CA ALA A 105 2.58 -18.54 8.24
C ALA A 105 1.90 -18.13 6.92
N SER A 106 0.75 -17.47 7.01
CA SER A 106 -0.01 -16.96 5.87
C SER A 106 0.53 -15.60 5.40
N CYS A 107 0.22 -15.21 4.16
CA CYS A 107 0.46 -13.84 3.69
C CYS A 107 -0.40 -12.86 4.50
N VAL A 108 0.22 -11.87 5.15
CA VAL A 108 -0.52 -10.87 5.94
C VAL A 108 -1.00 -9.74 5.03
N ARG A 109 -2.31 -9.48 5.08
CA ARG A 109 -2.98 -8.41 4.33
C ARG A 109 -3.21 -7.23 5.24
N ILE A 110 -2.56 -6.11 4.93
CA ILE A 110 -2.58 -4.86 5.70
C ILE A 110 -3.43 -3.85 4.94
N VAL A 111 -4.51 -3.37 5.55
CA VAL A 111 -5.47 -2.47 4.93
C VAL A 111 -5.42 -1.11 5.61
N PHE A 112 -5.12 -0.06 4.85
CA PHE A 112 -5.21 1.31 5.33
C PHE A 112 -6.63 1.82 5.12
N SER A 113 -7.41 1.91 6.18
CA SER A 113 -8.84 2.22 6.10
C SER A 113 -9.27 3.29 7.10
N ASN A 114 -10.07 4.22 6.62
CA ASN A 114 -10.83 5.20 7.39
C ASN A 114 -11.89 5.82 6.47
N LEU A 115 -13.09 6.09 6.97
CA LEU A 115 -14.18 6.71 6.20
C LEU A 115 -13.91 8.16 5.82
N LYS A 116 -13.01 8.83 6.54
CA LYS A 116 -12.69 10.23 6.31
C LYS A 116 -11.66 10.39 5.19
N GLY A 117 -11.91 11.35 4.31
CA GLY A 117 -10.96 11.78 3.30
C GLY A 117 -9.81 12.62 3.90
N GLY A 118 -8.65 12.60 3.27
CA GLY A 118 -7.53 13.46 3.64
C GLY A 118 -6.79 13.08 4.93
N VAL A 119 -7.02 11.90 5.51
CA VAL A 119 -6.31 11.39 6.70
C VAL A 119 -4.97 10.71 6.37
N ALA A 120 -4.49 10.81 5.15
CA ALA A 120 -3.24 10.25 4.65
C ALA A 120 -3.24 8.72 4.43
N LYS A 121 -4.38 8.06 4.15
CA LYS A 121 -4.43 6.63 3.81
C LYS A 121 -3.46 6.29 2.68
N THR A 122 -3.69 6.83 1.50
CA THR A 122 -2.88 6.65 0.29
C THR A 122 -1.40 6.97 0.51
N THR A 123 -1.10 8.07 1.21
CA THR A 123 0.29 8.41 1.53
C THR A 123 0.96 7.32 2.35
N MET A 124 0.27 6.82 3.37
CA MET A 124 0.84 5.83 4.28
C MET A 124 0.90 4.43 3.66
N SER A 125 -0.14 4.00 2.92
CA SER A 125 -0.14 2.70 2.21
C SER A 125 0.98 2.62 1.18
N LEU A 126 1.17 3.66 0.35
CA LEU A 126 2.24 3.77 -0.63
C LEU A 126 3.63 3.67 0.04
N HIS A 127 3.89 4.53 1.04
CA HIS A 127 5.19 4.55 1.70
C HIS A 127 5.45 3.27 2.50
N PHE A 128 4.42 2.66 3.07
CA PHE A 128 4.56 1.38 3.77
C PHE A 128 4.92 0.24 2.80
N ALA A 129 4.25 0.14 1.64
CA ALA A 129 4.58 -0.85 0.63
C ALA A 129 6.02 -0.71 0.11
N GLN A 130 6.46 0.52 -0.16
CA GLN A 130 7.83 0.80 -0.57
C GLN A 130 8.85 0.55 0.56
N TYR A 131 8.50 0.85 1.81
CA TYR A 131 9.32 0.49 2.97
C TYR A 131 9.55 -1.03 3.04
N LEU A 132 8.50 -1.82 2.88
CA LEU A 132 8.60 -3.28 2.87
C LEU A 132 9.47 -3.81 1.72
N ALA A 133 9.31 -3.24 0.51
CA ALA A 133 10.12 -3.57 -0.65
C ALA A 133 11.59 -3.19 -0.44
N ARG A 134 11.86 -2.03 0.18
CA ARG A 134 13.20 -1.59 0.59
C ARG A 134 13.83 -2.56 1.59
N GLU A 135 13.05 -3.08 2.51
CA GLU A 135 13.51 -4.08 3.47
C GLU A 135 13.75 -5.47 2.83
N GLY A 136 13.18 -5.74 1.63
CA GLY A 136 13.43 -6.94 0.85
C GLY A 136 12.28 -7.94 0.79
N TYR A 137 11.12 -7.66 1.38
CA TYR A 137 9.93 -8.49 1.28
C TYR A 137 9.34 -8.49 -0.13
N ARG A 138 8.66 -9.58 -0.50
CA ARG A 138 7.83 -9.65 -1.70
C ARG A 138 6.47 -9.02 -1.37
N VAL A 139 6.16 -7.92 -2.00
CA VAL A 139 5.01 -7.06 -1.65
C VAL A 139 4.07 -6.92 -2.84
N LEU A 140 2.78 -7.01 -2.59
CA LEU A 140 1.74 -6.55 -3.50
C LEU A 140 1.07 -5.32 -2.90
N LEU A 141 1.01 -4.23 -3.65
CA LEU A 141 0.20 -3.07 -3.32
C LEU A 141 -1.07 -3.11 -4.18
N VAL A 142 -2.21 -2.97 -3.54
CA VAL A 142 -3.53 -2.94 -4.19
C VAL A 142 -4.12 -1.55 -4.05
N ASP A 143 -4.32 -0.87 -5.16
CA ASP A 143 -5.05 0.39 -5.21
C ASP A 143 -6.55 0.08 -5.38
N ALA A 144 -7.33 0.23 -4.32
CA ALA A 144 -8.79 0.05 -4.35
C ALA A 144 -9.54 1.39 -4.42
N ASP A 145 -8.82 2.52 -4.54
CA ASP A 145 -9.44 3.84 -4.71
C ASP A 145 -9.60 4.17 -6.20
N PRO A 146 -10.84 4.36 -6.71
CA PRO A 146 -11.08 4.76 -8.10
C PRO A 146 -10.40 6.06 -8.52
N GLN A 147 -9.94 6.90 -7.56
CA GLN A 147 -9.16 8.08 -7.86
C GLN A 147 -7.73 7.76 -8.34
N ALA A 148 -7.28 6.52 -8.16
CA ALA A 148 -6.03 5.97 -8.68
C ALA A 148 -4.77 6.78 -8.31
N THR A 149 -4.78 7.41 -7.12
CA THR A 149 -3.64 8.22 -6.66
C THR A 149 -2.40 7.38 -6.41
N THR A 150 -2.57 6.20 -5.81
CA THR A 150 -1.49 5.22 -5.63
C THR A 150 -0.96 4.75 -6.98
N THR A 151 -1.83 4.45 -7.93
CA THR A 151 -1.49 4.04 -9.29
C THR A 151 -0.64 5.10 -10.00
N GLY A 152 -1.07 6.37 -9.95
CA GLY A 152 -0.33 7.49 -10.51
C GLY A 152 1.05 7.69 -9.90
N ALA A 153 1.23 7.38 -8.60
CA ALA A 153 2.53 7.49 -7.93
C ALA A 153 3.57 6.51 -8.50
N PHE A 154 3.17 5.42 -9.15
CA PHE A 154 4.06 4.50 -9.87
C PHE A 154 4.30 4.87 -11.33
N GLY A 155 3.76 6.00 -11.78
CA GLY A 155 3.97 6.51 -13.14
C GLY A 155 2.95 6.03 -14.16
N PHE A 156 1.91 5.27 -13.76
CA PHE A 156 0.82 4.92 -14.65
C PHE A 156 -0.14 6.11 -14.82
N ILE A 157 -0.61 6.31 -16.04
CA ILE A 157 -1.72 7.21 -16.34
C ILE A 157 -2.98 6.32 -16.47
N PRO A 158 -3.86 6.26 -15.43
CA PRO A 158 -4.83 5.17 -15.29
C PRO A 158 -5.71 4.93 -16.52
N ASP A 159 -6.22 5.99 -17.14
CA ASP A 159 -7.16 5.89 -18.26
C ASP A 159 -6.47 5.78 -19.64
N LEU A 160 -5.13 5.76 -19.69
CA LEU A 160 -4.35 5.59 -20.92
C LEU A 160 -3.54 4.29 -20.93
N ASP A 161 -2.83 4.02 -19.84
CA ASP A 161 -1.88 2.90 -19.77
C ASP A 161 -2.58 1.59 -19.36
N LEU A 162 -3.83 1.69 -18.86
CA LEU A 162 -4.58 0.57 -18.31
C LEU A 162 -5.85 0.30 -19.11
N GLY A 163 -6.04 -0.97 -19.48
CA GLY A 163 -7.21 -1.47 -20.20
C GLY A 163 -8.25 -2.12 -19.30
N ASP A 164 -9.32 -2.64 -19.92
CA ASP A 164 -10.30 -3.45 -19.20
C ASP A 164 -9.63 -4.73 -18.69
N GLY A 165 -9.85 -5.04 -17.43
CA GLY A 165 -9.20 -6.18 -16.76
C GLY A 165 -7.92 -5.86 -16.01
N ASP A 166 -7.39 -4.65 -16.11
CA ASP A 166 -6.18 -4.22 -15.41
C ASP A 166 -6.45 -3.68 -13.99
N ASP A 167 -7.66 -3.84 -13.46
CA ASP A 167 -8.04 -3.45 -12.10
C ASP A 167 -8.80 -4.57 -11.36
N LEU A 168 -9.35 -4.28 -10.19
CA LEU A 168 -10.06 -5.25 -9.36
C LEU A 168 -11.40 -5.72 -9.93
N PHE A 169 -11.99 -5.04 -10.92
CA PHE A 169 -13.35 -5.29 -11.38
C PHE A 169 -13.59 -6.75 -11.78
N PRO A 170 -12.79 -7.38 -12.68
CA PRO A 170 -13.03 -8.76 -13.09
C PRO A 170 -12.91 -9.76 -11.94
N ALA A 171 -11.96 -9.55 -11.04
CA ALA A 171 -11.75 -10.43 -9.90
C ALA A 171 -12.93 -10.40 -8.90
N LEU A 172 -13.63 -9.27 -8.82
CA LEU A 172 -14.75 -9.08 -7.91
C LEU A 172 -16.10 -9.44 -8.53
N THR A 173 -16.20 -9.50 -9.88
CA THR A 173 -17.48 -9.66 -10.58
C THR A 173 -17.58 -10.89 -11.48
N GLU A 174 -16.44 -11.52 -11.82
CA GLU A 174 -16.40 -12.64 -12.77
C GLU A 174 -15.76 -13.89 -12.15
N ALA A 175 -14.46 -13.82 -11.78
CA ALA A 175 -13.73 -14.92 -11.17
C ALA A 175 -12.55 -14.44 -10.32
N PRO A 176 -12.35 -14.97 -9.10
CA PRO A 176 -11.26 -14.54 -8.19
C PRO A 176 -9.86 -14.63 -8.80
N GLU A 177 -9.62 -15.63 -9.65
CA GLU A 177 -8.31 -15.91 -10.27
C GLU A 177 -7.89 -14.83 -11.26
N LEU A 178 -8.84 -14.05 -11.79
CA LEU A 178 -8.59 -12.95 -12.72
C LEU A 178 -7.76 -11.82 -12.08
N ILE A 179 -7.69 -11.78 -10.76
CA ILE A 179 -6.84 -10.82 -10.03
C ILE A 179 -5.36 -10.91 -10.46
N ALA A 180 -4.90 -12.09 -10.86
CA ALA A 180 -3.53 -12.28 -11.30
C ALA A 180 -3.20 -11.53 -12.61
N HIS A 181 -4.19 -11.26 -13.46
CA HIS A 181 -4.02 -10.52 -14.72
C HIS A 181 -3.86 -9.01 -14.47
N ALA A 182 -4.44 -8.50 -13.39
CA ALA A 182 -4.34 -7.09 -13.04
C ALA A 182 -2.97 -6.69 -12.46
N ILE A 183 -2.10 -7.65 -12.16
CA ILE A 183 -0.81 -7.37 -11.54
C ILE A 183 0.14 -6.70 -12.55
N LYS A 184 0.67 -5.54 -12.16
CA LYS A 184 1.69 -4.79 -12.89
C LYS A 184 2.99 -4.77 -12.10
N GLN A 185 4.10 -5.02 -12.80
CA GLN A 185 5.43 -4.82 -12.22
C GLN A 185 5.72 -3.33 -12.08
N THR A 186 6.39 -2.97 -10.99
CA THR A 186 6.84 -1.59 -10.76
C THR A 186 8.35 -1.47 -10.98
N HIS A 187 8.89 -0.27 -10.80
CA HIS A 187 10.35 -0.04 -10.82
C HIS A 187 11.07 -0.58 -9.56
N TRP A 188 10.33 -1.12 -8.60
CA TRP A 188 10.84 -1.87 -7.45
C TRP A 188 10.72 -3.37 -7.72
N ASP A 189 11.82 -4.10 -7.87
CA ASP A 189 11.81 -5.56 -8.17
C ASP A 189 11.01 -6.39 -7.14
N SER A 190 10.83 -5.87 -5.94
CA SER A 190 10.15 -6.55 -4.82
C SER A 190 8.72 -6.06 -4.57
N LEU A 191 8.18 -5.19 -5.43
CA LEU A 191 6.86 -4.57 -5.26
C LEU A 191 6.09 -4.59 -6.56
N ASP A 192 5.01 -5.37 -6.58
CA ASP A 192 4.02 -5.36 -7.64
C ASP A 192 2.82 -4.49 -7.26
N LEU A 193 2.07 -4.04 -8.25
CA LEU A 193 0.88 -3.20 -8.10
C LEU A 193 -0.33 -3.84 -8.78
N ILE A 194 -1.47 -3.87 -8.09
CA ILE A 194 -2.79 -3.93 -8.75
C ILE A 194 -3.29 -2.51 -8.81
N PRO A 195 -3.36 -1.92 -10.02
CA PRO A 195 -3.75 -0.53 -10.20
C PRO A 195 -5.25 -0.32 -10.09
N ALA A 196 -5.65 0.95 -9.95
CA ALA A 196 -7.02 1.40 -10.06
C ALA A 196 -7.22 2.27 -11.29
N ARG A 197 -8.48 2.35 -11.74
CA ARG A 197 -8.96 3.26 -12.78
C ARG A 197 -10.27 3.91 -12.32
N LEU A 198 -10.65 5.01 -12.93
CA LEU A 198 -11.93 5.66 -12.61
C LEU A 198 -13.12 4.69 -12.82
N ALA A 199 -13.02 3.80 -13.82
CA ALA A 199 -14.02 2.76 -14.10
C ALA A 199 -14.29 1.84 -12.88
N LEU A 200 -13.34 1.72 -11.94
CA LEU A 200 -13.52 0.94 -10.72
C LEU A 200 -14.69 1.46 -9.84
N GLN A 201 -15.13 2.72 -10.00
CA GLN A 201 -16.37 3.21 -9.37
C GLN A 201 -17.60 2.38 -9.75
N TYR A 202 -17.59 1.77 -10.94
CA TYR A 202 -18.68 0.91 -11.40
C TYR A 202 -18.78 -0.36 -10.56
N THR A 203 -17.70 -0.77 -9.93
CA THR A 203 -17.65 -1.94 -9.05
C THR A 203 -18.55 -1.77 -7.83
N ASP A 204 -18.53 -0.60 -7.19
CA ASP A 204 -19.41 -0.29 -6.06
C ASP A 204 -20.89 -0.42 -6.43
N TRP A 205 -21.26 0.13 -7.59
CA TRP A 205 -22.63 0.01 -8.10
C TRP A 205 -22.98 -1.44 -8.44
N ARG A 206 -22.12 -2.16 -9.18
CA ARG A 206 -22.33 -3.54 -9.62
C ARG A 206 -22.51 -4.48 -8.43
N LEU A 207 -21.57 -4.43 -7.46
CA LEU A 207 -21.62 -5.29 -6.28
C LEU A 207 -22.81 -5.01 -5.35
N SER A 208 -23.43 -3.85 -5.45
CA SER A 208 -24.63 -3.49 -4.69
C SER A 208 -25.93 -4.03 -5.29
N GLN A 209 -25.89 -4.58 -6.51
CA GLN A 209 -27.09 -5.09 -7.18
C GLN A 209 -27.60 -6.38 -6.52
N PRO A 210 -28.93 -6.60 -6.46
CA PRO A 210 -29.51 -7.81 -5.85
C PRO A 210 -29.05 -9.11 -6.51
N GLU A 211 -28.78 -9.10 -7.82
CA GLU A 211 -28.31 -10.24 -8.60
C GLU A 211 -26.96 -10.74 -8.13
N GLU A 212 -26.09 -9.84 -7.67
CA GLU A 212 -24.78 -10.20 -7.16
C GLU A 212 -24.83 -10.95 -5.83
N ARG A 213 -25.87 -10.74 -5.03
CA ARG A 213 -26.11 -11.49 -3.78
C ARG A 213 -26.55 -12.94 -4.04
N GLN A 214 -27.08 -13.22 -5.22
CA GLN A 214 -27.55 -14.54 -5.64
C GLN A 214 -26.46 -15.31 -6.40
N ASN A 215 -25.31 -14.72 -6.62
CA ASN A 215 -24.18 -15.36 -7.31
C ASN A 215 -23.36 -16.19 -6.33
N ASP A 216 -23.79 -17.45 -6.10
CA ASP A 216 -23.15 -18.36 -5.14
C ASP A 216 -21.70 -18.72 -5.52
N SER A 217 -21.34 -18.68 -6.81
CA SER A 217 -19.99 -19.02 -7.27
C SER A 217 -18.92 -18.06 -6.77
N LEU A 218 -19.26 -16.76 -6.71
CA LEU A 218 -18.34 -15.72 -6.22
C LEU A 218 -18.46 -15.49 -4.70
N GLY A 219 -19.58 -15.96 -4.11
CA GLY A 219 -19.93 -15.71 -2.72
C GLY A 219 -20.37 -14.28 -2.44
N PRO A 220 -20.57 -13.93 -1.15
CA PRO A 220 -21.09 -12.63 -0.76
C PRO A 220 -20.25 -11.47 -1.33
N PRO A 221 -20.87 -10.45 -1.94
CA PRO A 221 -20.14 -9.34 -2.56
C PRO A 221 -19.10 -8.67 -1.68
N PRO A 222 -19.31 -8.44 -0.36
CA PRO A 222 -18.32 -7.78 0.49
C PRO A 222 -17.04 -8.56 0.79
N VAL A 223 -17.00 -9.88 0.52
CA VAL A 223 -15.84 -10.74 0.86
C VAL A 223 -15.08 -11.25 -0.36
N ARG A 224 -15.44 -10.81 -1.56
CA ARG A 224 -14.87 -11.31 -2.82
C ARG A 224 -13.37 -10.99 -2.98
N LEU A 225 -12.93 -9.82 -2.51
CA LEU A 225 -11.52 -9.45 -2.52
C LEU A 225 -10.69 -10.40 -1.62
N HIS A 226 -11.22 -10.82 -0.48
CA HIS A 226 -10.58 -11.82 0.37
C HIS A 226 -10.28 -13.10 -0.43
N ARG A 227 -11.27 -13.60 -1.18
CA ARG A 227 -11.14 -14.81 -2.01
C ARG A 227 -10.13 -14.61 -3.15
N ALA A 228 -10.19 -13.46 -3.81
CA ALA A 228 -9.26 -13.13 -4.88
C ALA A 228 -7.81 -13.02 -4.38
N LEU A 229 -7.56 -12.31 -3.30
CA LEU A 229 -6.22 -12.17 -2.73
C LEU A 229 -5.67 -13.49 -2.19
N LYS A 230 -6.53 -14.42 -1.75
CA LYS A 230 -6.12 -15.75 -1.32
C LYS A 230 -5.43 -16.55 -2.42
N THR A 231 -5.80 -16.35 -3.68
CA THR A 231 -5.16 -17.01 -4.83
C THR A 231 -3.70 -16.56 -5.06
N LEU A 232 -3.29 -15.46 -4.44
CA LEU A 232 -1.97 -14.84 -4.58
C LEU A 232 -1.07 -15.06 -3.36
N GLU A 233 -1.54 -15.70 -2.30
CA GLU A 233 -0.82 -15.80 -1.01
C GLU A 233 0.58 -16.41 -1.11
N ASP A 234 0.80 -17.34 -2.03
CA ASP A 234 2.12 -17.98 -2.20
C ASP A 234 3.14 -17.08 -2.90
N ARG A 235 2.69 -16.05 -3.61
CA ARG A 235 3.55 -15.15 -4.37
C ARG A 235 4.16 -14.04 -3.52
N TYR A 236 3.45 -13.61 -2.47
CA TYR A 236 3.81 -12.45 -1.66
C TYR A 236 3.97 -12.79 -0.18
N ASP A 237 4.83 -12.05 0.49
CA ASP A 237 4.97 -12.12 1.94
C ASP A 237 3.93 -11.24 2.63
N LEU A 238 3.64 -10.07 2.02
CA LEU A 238 2.73 -9.05 2.53
C LEU A 238 1.93 -8.44 1.37
N ILE A 239 0.64 -8.17 1.61
CA ILE A 239 -0.23 -7.43 0.70
C ILE A 239 -0.70 -6.18 1.41
N VAL A 240 -0.52 -5.01 0.77
CA VAL A 240 -0.96 -3.72 1.29
C VAL A 240 -2.13 -3.23 0.44
N VAL A 241 -3.21 -2.78 1.06
CA VAL A 241 -4.40 -2.29 0.35
C VAL A 241 -4.67 -0.84 0.73
N ASP A 242 -4.69 0.03 -0.29
CA ASP A 242 -5.15 1.41 -0.18
C ASP A 242 -6.65 1.49 -0.45
N THR A 243 -7.41 2.23 0.36
CA THR A 243 -8.88 2.28 0.26
C THR A 243 -9.41 3.68 -0.03
N PRO A 244 -10.57 3.78 -0.72
CA PRO A 244 -11.24 5.06 -0.93
C PRO A 244 -11.73 5.68 0.40
N PRO A 245 -12.00 7.00 0.41
CA PRO A 245 -12.51 7.71 1.59
C PRO A 245 -14.04 7.60 1.74
N SER A 246 -14.60 6.42 1.50
CA SER A 246 -16.05 6.18 1.53
C SER A 246 -16.35 4.79 2.03
N LEU A 247 -17.55 4.58 2.54
CA LEU A 247 -18.07 3.27 2.89
C LEU A 247 -18.85 2.69 1.70
N GLY A 248 -18.13 2.27 0.67
CA GLY A 248 -18.70 1.54 -0.47
C GLY A 248 -18.31 0.06 -0.43
N MET A 249 -18.73 -0.69 -1.44
CA MET A 249 -18.41 -2.12 -1.58
C MET A 249 -16.91 -2.37 -1.69
N LEU A 250 -16.13 -1.45 -2.30
CA LEU A 250 -14.67 -1.56 -2.38
C LEU A 250 -14.03 -1.47 -0.98
N SER A 251 -14.47 -0.52 -0.15
CA SER A 251 -13.98 -0.42 1.23
C SER A 251 -14.39 -1.63 2.08
N LEU A 252 -15.61 -2.13 1.93
CA LEU A 252 -16.08 -3.34 2.62
C LEU A 252 -15.25 -4.56 2.23
N ASN A 253 -14.98 -4.73 0.94
CA ASN A 253 -14.12 -5.80 0.43
C ASN A 253 -12.69 -5.73 0.97
N ALA A 254 -12.12 -4.52 1.03
CA ALA A 254 -10.79 -4.34 1.60
C ALA A 254 -10.76 -4.69 3.10
N ILE A 255 -11.73 -4.20 3.88
CA ILE A 255 -11.85 -4.51 5.31
C ILE A 255 -12.03 -6.01 5.54
N ALA A 256 -12.89 -6.67 4.77
CA ALA A 256 -13.14 -8.11 4.88
C ALA A 256 -11.90 -8.95 4.49
N ALA A 257 -11.03 -8.41 3.65
CA ALA A 257 -9.79 -9.08 3.27
C ALA A 257 -8.64 -8.90 4.28
N ALA A 258 -8.76 -7.99 5.26
CA ALA A 258 -7.68 -7.61 6.15
C ALA A 258 -7.33 -8.70 7.19
N ASN A 259 -6.04 -8.85 7.48
CA ASN A 259 -5.54 -9.47 8.73
C ASN A 259 -5.12 -8.37 9.73
N LEU A 260 -4.61 -7.25 9.23
CA LEU A 260 -4.24 -6.07 9.99
C LEU A 260 -4.90 -4.83 9.38
N ILE A 261 -5.67 -4.10 10.19
CA ILE A 261 -6.19 -2.78 9.78
C ILE A 261 -5.30 -1.70 10.39
N VAL A 262 -4.82 -0.78 9.57
CA VAL A 262 -4.19 0.46 9.99
C VAL A 262 -5.17 1.59 9.75
N MET A 263 -5.58 2.26 10.81
CA MET A 263 -6.54 3.38 10.77
C MET A 263 -5.82 4.71 10.98
N PRO A 264 -5.50 5.48 9.93
CA PRO A 264 -4.95 6.81 10.07
C PRO A 264 -6.01 7.77 10.61
N ILE A 265 -5.67 8.53 11.65
CA ILE A 265 -6.53 9.56 12.26
C ILE A 265 -5.73 10.86 12.38
N VAL A 266 -6.34 11.98 11.96
CA VAL A 266 -5.82 13.31 12.29
C VAL A 266 -6.37 13.69 13.67
N PRO A 267 -5.56 14.18 14.61
CA PRO A 267 -6.01 14.47 15.97
C PRO A 267 -6.85 15.77 16.02
N HIS A 268 -8.02 15.75 15.37
CA HIS A 268 -9.04 16.80 15.44
C HIS A 268 -10.33 16.27 16.05
N MET A 269 -11.09 17.11 16.75
CA MET A 269 -12.31 16.75 17.47
C MET A 269 -13.32 15.98 16.60
N TYR A 270 -13.53 16.43 15.35
CA TYR A 270 -14.46 15.78 14.41
C TYR A 270 -13.97 14.38 13.95
N ASP A 271 -12.67 14.15 13.96
CA ASP A 271 -12.10 12.85 13.59
C ASP A 271 -12.33 11.81 14.68
N ILE A 272 -12.33 12.23 15.95
CA ILE A 272 -12.65 11.37 17.10
C ILE A 272 -14.10 10.90 16.99
N SER A 273 -15.04 11.79 16.68
CA SER A 273 -16.45 11.42 16.53
C SER A 273 -16.70 10.44 15.39
N SER A 274 -16.02 10.60 14.26
CA SER A 274 -16.14 9.69 13.11
C SER A 274 -15.50 8.33 13.37
N SER A 275 -14.50 8.24 14.24
CA SER A 275 -13.89 6.96 14.62
C SER A 275 -14.85 6.02 15.33
N VAL A 276 -15.75 6.56 16.17
CA VAL A 276 -16.79 5.77 16.86
C VAL A 276 -17.72 5.09 15.86
N GLN A 277 -18.13 5.82 14.80
CA GLN A 277 -18.98 5.25 13.76
C GLN A 277 -18.23 4.17 12.97
N TYR A 278 -16.94 4.40 12.67
CA TYR A 278 -16.11 3.43 11.99
C TYR A 278 -16.03 2.10 12.77
N PHE A 279 -15.79 2.15 14.08
CA PHE A 279 -15.74 0.94 14.92
C PHE A 279 -17.08 0.20 14.96
N ARG A 280 -18.21 0.92 15.02
CA ARG A 280 -19.55 0.29 14.94
C ARG A 280 -19.78 -0.43 13.62
N ILE A 281 -19.31 0.14 12.52
CA ILE A 281 -19.38 -0.48 11.20
C ILE A 281 -18.49 -1.72 11.14
N LEU A 282 -17.26 -1.65 11.65
CA LEU A 282 -16.39 -2.83 11.74
C LEU A 282 -17.04 -3.96 12.53
N GLU A 283 -17.62 -3.65 13.69
CA GLU A 283 -18.34 -4.62 14.52
C GLU A 283 -19.48 -5.29 13.74
N GLN A 284 -20.32 -4.51 13.04
CA GLN A 284 -21.43 -5.03 12.24
C GLN A 284 -20.94 -5.92 11.08
N ILE A 285 -19.90 -5.51 10.38
CA ILE A 285 -19.34 -6.29 9.26
C ILE A 285 -18.76 -7.61 9.79
N CYS A 286 -18.00 -7.57 10.88
CA CYS A 286 -17.43 -8.76 11.49
C CYS A 286 -18.53 -9.72 11.95
N ALA A 287 -19.62 -9.23 12.53
CA ALA A 287 -20.75 -10.07 12.94
C ALA A 287 -21.50 -10.72 11.75
N LEU A 288 -21.62 -9.99 10.60
CA LEU A 288 -22.31 -10.50 9.42
C LEU A 288 -21.48 -11.54 8.64
N TYR A 289 -20.16 -11.45 8.68
CA TYR A 289 -19.24 -12.27 7.88
C TYR A 289 -18.16 -12.93 8.75
N GLU A 290 -18.54 -13.39 9.94
CA GLU A 290 -17.63 -13.95 10.96
C GLU A 290 -16.76 -15.10 10.44
N ARG A 291 -17.27 -15.89 9.49
CA ARG A 291 -16.55 -17.04 8.92
C ARG A 291 -15.50 -16.67 7.88
N GLU A 292 -15.67 -15.52 7.22
CA GLU A 292 -14.81 -15.06 6.14
C GLU A 292 -13.80 -14.00 6.59
N ILE A 293 -14.14 -13.23 7.62
CA ILE A 293 -13.31 -12.13 8.11
C ILE A 293 -12.37 -12.64 9.19
N ASN A 294 -11.07 -12.45 9.01
CA ASN A 294 -10.02 -12.79 9.97
C ASN A 294 -9.13 -11.59 10.27
N VAL A 295 -9.70 -10.52 10.81
CA VAL A 295 -8.92 -9.38 11.31
C VAL A 295 -8.34 -9.73 12.67
N GLN A 296 -7.02 -9.88 12.73
CA GLN A 296 -6.30 -10.27 13.95
C GLN A 296 -5.79 -9.06 14.72
N ARG A 297 -5.59 -7.91 14.04
CA ARG A 297 -5.11 -6.68 14.65
C ARG A 297 -5.72 -5.43 14.02
N LEU A 298 -5.84 -4.40 14.86
CA LEU A 298 -6.14 -3.04 14.44
C LEU A 298 -5.14 -2.10 15.12
N CYS A 299 -4.55 -1.20 14.32
CA CYS A 299 -3.64 -0.16 14.79
C CYS A 299 -4.19 1.22 14.39
N ILE A 300 -4.17 2.16 15.31
CA ILE A 300 -4.49 3.56 15.04
C ILE A 300 -3.19 4.34 14.83
N LEU A 301 -3.06 4.99 13.69
CA LEU A 301 -1.93 5.84 13.34
C LEU A 301 -2.32 7.31 13.42
N LEU A 302 -1.71 8.07 14.31
CA LEU A 302 -1.86 9.51 14.33
C LEU A 302 -1.07 10.16 13.19
N THR A 303 -1.78 10.89 12.32
CA THR A 303 -1.21 11.55 11.15
C THR A 303 -1.39 13.06 11.23
N LYS A 304 -0.58 13.81 10.45
CA LYS A 304 -0.64 15.27 10.36
C LYS A 304 -0.51 15.98 11.71
N VAL A 305 0.25 15.38 12.63
CA VAL A 305 0.52 15.97 13.95
C VAL A 305 1.37 17.22 13.79
N ASP A 306 0.87 18.37 14.23
CA ASP A 306 1.54 19.68 14.08
C ASP A 306 2.17 20.21 15.37
N GLY A 307 1.99 19.55 16.50
CA GLY A 307 2.55 19.94 17.79
C GLY A 307 1.85 21.13 18.49
N SER A 308 0.71 21.62 17.98
CA SER A 308 -0.09 22.64 18.65
C SER A 308 -0.70 22.13 19.97
N THR A 309 -1.01 23.03 20.88
CA THR A 309 -1.66 22.68 22.17
C THR A 309 -2.99 21.98 21.94
N GLU A 310 -3.76 22.40 20.93
CA GLU A 310 -5.01 21.74 20.57
C GLU A 310 -4.78 20.30 20.12
N THR A 311 -3.82 20.08 19.22
CA THR A 311 -3.44 18.74 18.76
C THR A 311 -2.99 17.85 19.91
N LEU A 312 -2.17 18.37 20.85
CA LEU A 312 -1.73 17.61 22.02
C LEU A 312 -2.88 17.23 22.96
N ASN A 313 -3.82 18.13 23.18
CA ASN A 313 -5.03 17.87 23.96
C ASN A 313 -5.89 16.77 23.31
N ASN A 314 -6.11 16.87 22.00
CA ASN A 314 -6.87 15.87 21.24
C ASN A 314 -6.18 14.50 21.27
N ILE A 315 -4.84 14.46 21.18
CA ILE A 315 -4.07 13.21 21.33
C ILE A 315 -4.28 12.60 22.72
N ALA A 316 -4.32 13.39 23.79
CA ALA A 316 -4.59 12.89 25.13
C ALA A 316 -5.99 12.24 25.24
N VAL A 317 -7.02 12.85 24.61
CA VAL A 317 -8.37 12.28 24.51
C VAL A 317 -8.37 10.97 23.73
N ILE A 318 -7.72 10.93 22.55
CA ILE A 318 -7.62 9.72 21.74
C ILE A 318 -6.88 8.61 22.49
N ASN A 319 -5.80 8.95 23.20
CA ASN A 319 -5.04 8.00 24.00
C ASN A 319 -5.87 7.44 25.15
N GLY A 320 -6.69 8.26 25.81
CA GLY A 320 -7.61 7.81 26.85
C GLY A 320 -8.68 6.85 26.35
N ALA A 321 -9.14 7.02 25.09
CA ALA A 321 -10.18 6.18 24.50
C ALA A 321 -9.62 4.91 23.82
N TYR A 322 -8.46 4.99 23.17
CA TYR A 322 -7.94 3.96 22.25
C TYR A 322 -6.46 3.61 22.49
N GLY A 323 -5.91 3.91 23.66
CA GLY A 323 -4.47 3.80 23.92
C GLY A 323 -3.83 2.48 23.55
N GLU A 324 -4.54 1.37 23.74
CA GLU A 324 -4.07 0.02 23.40
C GLU A 324 -3.93 -0.21 21.88
N LEU A 325 -4.67 0.57 21.07
CA LEU A 325 -4.67 0.46 19.62
C LEU A 325 -3.71 1.46 18.97
N LEU A 326 -3.22 2.47 19.70
CA LEU A 326 -2.37 3.52 19.15
C LEU A 326 -0.97 3.01 18.88
N LEU A 327 -0.46 3.31 17.67
CA LEU A 327 0.96 3.22 17.41
C LEU A 327 1.71 4.27 18.25
N SER A 328 2.89 3.90 18.74
CA SER A 328 3.76 4.79 19.52
C SER A 328 4.33 5.90 18.65
N ASN A 329 4.68 5.56 17.40
CA ASN A 329 5.17 6.50 16.40
C ASN A 329 4.00 7.23 15.73
N ARG A 330 4.24 8.49 15.37
CA ARG A 330 3.23 9.40 14.78
C ARG A 330 3.79 10.01 13.51
N MET A 331 2.92 10.30 12.55
CA MET A 331 3.31 11.01 11.34
C MET A 331 3.02 12.50 11.50
N GLY A 332 4.06 13.30 11.60
CA GLY A 332 3.97 14.75 11.63
C GLY A 332 3.62 15.35 10.27
N LEU A 333 3.15 16.59 10.27
CA LEU A 333 2.96 17.36 9.06
C LEU A 333 4.35 17.74 8.49
N THR A 334 4.70 17.24 7.31
CA THR A 334 5.98 17.54 6.66
C THR A 334 5.80 18.12 5.27
N LYS A 335 6.53 19.21 5.00
CA LYS A 335 6.54 19.83 3.66
C LYS A 335 7.21 18.95 2.62
N GLU A 336 8.13 18.07 3.03
CA GLU A 336 8.85 17.17 2.11
C GLU A 336 7.92 16.13 1.51
N LEU A 337 6.99 15.54 2.29
CA LEU A 337 5.97 14.64 1.76
C LEU A 337 5.00 15.33 0.81
N GLN A 338 4.65 16.59 1.08
CA GLN A 338 3.77 17.36 0.18
C GLN A 338 4.46 17.66 -1.14
N LYS A 339 5.74 18.06 -1.09
CA LYS A 339 6.52 18.35 -2.29
C LYS A 339 6.75 17.09 -3.13
N SER A 340 7.14 15.98 -2.50
CA SER A 340 7.34 14.72 -3.24
C SER A 340 6.06 14.26 -3.92
N ALA A 341 4.91 14.34 -3.25
CA ALA A 341 3.63 14.00 -3.85
C ALA A 341 3.28 14.89 -5.06
N SER A 342 3.63 16.19 -5.02
CA SER A 342 3.44 17.10 -6.16
C SER A 342 4.26 16.70 -7.39
N ASP A 343 5.36 15.99 -7.20
CA ASP A 343 6.22 15.46 -8.26
C ASP A 343 5.91 13.99 -8.60
N GLN A 344 4.84 13.46 -8.05
CA GLN A 344 4.47 12.05 -8.17
C GLN A 344 5.57 11.09 -7.68
N LEU A 345 6.42 11.53 -6.73
CA LEU A 345 7.46 10.72 -6.11
C LEU A 345 7.10 10.43 -4.65
N SER A 346 7.50 9.29 -4.17
CA SER A 346 7.58 9.07 -2.73
C SER A 346 8.88 9.65 -2.17
N ILE A 347 8.93 9.79 -0.85
CA ILE A 347 10.18 10.27 -0.21
C ILE A 347 11.31 9.23 -0.33
N TYR A 348 10.98 7.94 -0.50
CA TYR A 348 11.95 6.86 -0.69
C TYR A 348 12.55 6.80 -2.11
N GLU A 349 12.01 7.57 -3.06
CA GLU A 349 12.46 7.68 -4.44
C GLU A 349 13.31 8.93 -4.69
N ILE A 350 13.48 9.78 -3.68
CA ILE A 350 14.22 11.04 -3.83
C ILE A 350 15.71 10.80 -3.58
N ASP A 351 16.54 11.06 -4.60
CA ASP A 351 17.99 10.99 -4.51
C ASP A 351 18.58 12.15 -3.69
N GLN A 352 18.09 13.36 -3.95
CA GLN A 352 18.58 14.57 -3.32
C GLN A 352 17.44 15.38 -2.71
N PRO A 353 17.55 15.74 -1.41
CA PRO A 353 16.55 16.57 -0.76
C PRO A 353 16.35 17.90 -1.50
N ARG A 354 15.10 18.29 -1.76
CA ARG A 354 14.76 19.58 -2.37
C ARG A 354 14.74 20.73 -1.37
N GLY A 355 14.82 20.40 -0.09
CA GLY A 355 14.90 21.32 1.02
C GLY A 355 16.16 21.08 1.84
N SER A 356 16.11 21.38 3.15
CA SER A 356 17.22 21.06 4.03
C SER A 356 17.32 19.55 4.24
N ARG A 357 18.55 19.04 4.23
CA ARG A 357 18.84 17.63 4.48
C ARG A 357 18.29 17.16 5.82
N ASP A 358 18.27 18.03 6.81
CA ASP A 358 17.73 17.73 8.14
C ASP A 358 16.21 17.54 8.12
N THR A 359 15.48 18.33 7.32
CA THR A 359 14.03 18.18 7.18
C THR A 359 13.69 16.88 6.46
N TYR A 360 14.42 16.54 5.42
CA TYR A 360 14.30 15.27 4.71
C TYR A 360 14.60 14.08 5.64
N ASN A 361 15.73 14.10 6.33
CA ASN A 361 16.11 13.02 7.26
C ASN A 361 15.08 12.83 8.37
N ARG A 362 14.54 13.91 8.94
CA ARG A 362 13.46 13.84 9.93
C ARG A 362 12.20 13.18 9.36
N ALA A 363 11.82 13.51 8.13
CA ALA A 363 10.66 12.90 7.48
C ALA A 363 10.86 11.40 7.24
N ILE A 364 12.05 10.98 6.78
CA ILE A 364 12.43 9.57 6.65
C ILE A 364 12.37 8.86 8.02
N MET A 365 12.96 9.44 9.06
CA MET A 365 12.96 8.83 10.40
C MET A 365 11.55 8.65 10.96
N MET A 366 10.65 9.61 10.77
CA MET A 366 9.26 9.50 11.19
C MET A 366 8.54 8.39 10.42
N LEU A 367 8.70 8.33 9.09
CA LEU A 367 8.12 7.27 8.27
C LEU A 367 8.67 5.90 8.63
N ASP A 368 9.99 5.77 8.75
CA ASP A 368 10.63 4.50 9.12
C ASP A 368 10.19 4.04 10.52
N GLY A 369 10.02 4.95 11.47
CA GLY A 369 9.49 4.65 12.79
C GLY A 369 8.07 4.09 12.73
N VAL A 370 7.15 4.76 12.02
CA VAL A 370 5.78 4.28 11.83
C VAL A 370 5.74 2.96 11.07
N ASN A 371 6.45 2.87 9.95
CA ASN A 371 6.43 1.69 9.10
C ASN A 371 7.04 0.46 9.79
N SER A 372 8.11 0.64 10.58
CA SER A 372 8.70 -0.46 11.36
C SER A 372 7.73 -0.99 12.44
N GLU A 373 6.93 -0.12 13.04
CA GLU A 373 5.93 -0.53 14.05
C GLU A 373 4.76 -1.28 13.41
N ILE A 374 4.29 -0.86 12.22
CA ILE A 374 3.28 -1.60 11.46
C ILE A 374 3.82 -2.98 11.02
N LEU A 375 5.08 -3.05 10.56
CA LEU A 375 5.72 -4.32 10.21
C LEU A 375 5.87 -5.22 11.43
N LEU A 376 6.16 -4.65 12.60
CA LEU A 376 6.19 -5.43 13.86
C LEU A 376 4.83 -6.05 14.17
N ALA A 377 3.74 -5.31 14.00
CA ALA A 377 2.39 -5.82 14.16
C ALA A 377 2.09 -6.99 13.19
N ALA A 378 2.50 -6.88 11.93
CA ALA A 378 2.38 -7.97 10.96
C ALA A 378 3.22 -9.20 11.33
N ARG A 379 4.46 -9.00 11.83
CA ARG A 379 5.32 -10.10 12.33
C ARG A 379 4.74 -10.80 13.53
N GLN A 380 4.02 -10.10 14.40
CA GLN A 380 3.33 -10.70 15.55
C GLN A 380 2.17 -11.60 15.11
N ILE A 381 1.49 -11.26 14.00
CA ILE A 381 0.50 -12.15 13.38
C ILE A 381 1.17 -13.45 12.93
N TRP A 382 2.27 -13.36 12.17
CA TRP A 382 3.04 -14.54 11.76
C TRP A 382 3.50 -15.41 12.94
N GLN A 383 3.97 -14.75 14.01
CA GLN A 383 4.41 -15.49 15.20
C GLN A 383 3.27 -16.27 15.86
N GLN A 384 2.08 -15.66 15.96
CA GLN A 384 0.89 -16.31 16.51
C GLN A 384 0.45 -17.50 15.64
N GLU A 385 0.42 -17.35 14.30
CA GLU A 385 0.05 -18.43 13.38
C GLU A 385 1.02 -19.63 13.49
N VAL A 386 2.32 -19.38 13.53
CA VAL A 386 3.33 -20.45 13.68
C VAL A 386 3.16 -21.17 15.01
N LEU A 387 2.97 -20.46 16.11
CA LEU A 387 2.77 -21.07 17.44
C LEU A 387 1.50 -21.92 17.48
N SER A 388 0.38 -21.40 16.98
CA SER A 388 -0.88 -22.17 16.91
C SER A 388 -0.78 -23.41 16.03
N GLY A 389 -0.01 -23.34 14.95
CA GLY A 389 0.27 -24.49 14.07
C GLY A 389 1.08 -25.58 14.74
N ILE A 390 2.05 -25.22 15.58
CA ILE A 390 2.86 -26.18 16.37
C ILE A 390 1.98 -26.87 17.42
N GLU A 391 1.18 -26.13 18.19
CA GLU A 391 0.28 -26.67 19.20
C GLU A 391 -0.75 -27.64 18.60
N ALA A 392 -1.31 -27.32 17.43
CA ALA A 392 -2.24 -28.21 16.73
C ALA A 392 -1.57 -29.50 16.26
N GLY A 393 -0.31 -29.43 15.79
CA GLY A 393 0.48 -30.59 15.39
C GLY A 393 0.82 -31.52 16.57
N GLU A 394 1.20 -30.98 17.71
CA GLU A 394 1.49 -31.73 18.93
C GLU A 394 0.23 -32.41 19.50
N ALA A 395 -0.92 -31.73 19.49
CA ALA A 395 -2.19 -32.31 19.91
C ALA A 395 -2.63 -33.50 19.05
N HIS A 396 -2.35 -33.43 17.74
CA HIS A 396 -2.66 -34.51 16.80
C HIS A 396 -1.76 -35.76 17.02
N HIS A 397 -0.50 -35.54 17.34
CA HIS A 397 0.43 -36.63 17.68
C HIS A 397 0.10 -37.26 19.03
N ALA A 398 -0.30 -36.51 20.02
CA ALA A 398 -0.69 -37.04 21.35
C ALA A 398 -1.98 -37.86 21.30
N GLY A 399 -2.95 -37.48 20.44
CA GLY A 399 -4.18 -38.24 20.21
C GLY A 399 -4.04 -39.51 19.38
N ALA A 400 -2.97 -39.63 18.58
CA ALA A 400 -2.70 -40.79 17.75
C ALA A 400 -1.93 -41.91 18.52
N THR A 401 -1.44 -41.63 19.73
CA THR A 401 -0.68 -42.57 20.58
C THR A 401 -1.48 -43.07 21.78
N SER A 402 -2.76 -42.70 21.92
CA SER A 402 -3.73 -43.20 22.89
C SER A 402 -4.75 -44.12 22.21
#